data_bc802110d325927016ecba97d27e75c4
#
_entry.id   bc802110d325927016ecba97d27e75c4
#
_cell.length_a   1.000
_cell.length_b   1.000
_cell.length_c   1.000
_cell.angle_alpha   90.00
_cell.angle_beta   90.00
_cell.angle_gamma   90.00
#
_symmetry.space_group_name_H-M   'P 1'
#
loop_
_entity.id
_entity.type
_entity.pdbx_description
1 polymer ?
#
loop_
_entity_poly.entity_id
_entity_poly.type
_entity_poly.pdbx_seq_one_letter_code
_entity_poly.pdbx_strand_id
1 'polypeptide(L)'
;MTYQFEFRPYQRPFKRVLSTHHGNWNVREGIILCLTHETGQIGWGEIAPIPWFGSETLAQAWDFCQQLPPKITATDIFSIPAELPACQFGFESACVWGDAENLPNPKSQLPFSHLLPSGETVLQLWQIPWHQGSRTFKWKIGVASIEEELKVFNQLIQSLPTSAKLRLDANGGLTPEEAHQWLRVTDSAKIVEFLEQPLPPEQFDTMLEMSTQYSIPIALDESVATLNQLEDCYQRGWRGIYIIKAAIAGSPKRLRQFCQQHEIDVVFSSVLESAIARQSALQLAAELSNPNRAVGFGVNHWFNEDDETWLKHLWNNL
;
A
#
# COMPACT_ATOMS: atom_id res chain seq x y z
N MET A 1 -5.74 3.20 30.31
CA MET A 1 -4.86 4.13 29.56
C MET A 1 -5.74 5.18 28.93
N THR A 2 -5.42 6.44 29.15
CA THR A 2 -6.14 7.58 28.60
C THR A 2 -5.18 8.49 27.85
N TYR A 3 -5.70 9.15 26.82
CA TYR A 3 -4.93 10.00 25.92
C TYR A 3 -5.64 11.34 25.76
N GLN A 4 -4.92 12.45 25.79
CA GLN A 4 -5.40 13.70 25.23
C GLN A 4 -5.32 13.62 23.73
N PHE A 5 -6.39 14.01 23.04
CA PHE A 5 -6.56 13.87 21.61
C PHE A 5 -6.63 15.23 20.93
N GLU A 6 -5.77 15.43 19.94
CA GLU A 6 -5.77 16.57 19.05
C GLU A 6 -5.68 16.09 17.59
N PHE A 7 -6.27 16.82 16.66
CA PHE A 7 -6.20 16.48 15.24
C PHE A 7 -6.24 17.70 14.35
N ARG A 8 -5.64 17.59 13.15
CA ARG A 8 -5.61 18.66 12.15
C ARG A 8 -5.77 18.08 10.74
N PRO A 9 -6.69 18.64 9.92
CA PRO A 9 -6.80 18.27 8.52
C PRO A 9 -5.61 18.84 7.74
N TYR A 10 -5.26 18.17 6.65
CA TYR A 10 -4.26 18.65 5.72
C TYR A 10 -4.66 18.44 4.28
N GLN A 11 -4.09 19.29 3.40
CA GLN A 11 -4.08 19.14 1.96
C GLN A 11 -2.63 19.31 1.49
N ARG A 12 -2.09 18.32 0.79
CA ARG A 12 -0.70 18.32 0.36
C ARG A 12 -0.62 18.08 -1.15
N PRO A 13 -0.32 19.11 -1.95
CA PRO A 13 -0.23 18.99 -3.39
C PRO A 13 0.93 18.06 -3.81
N PHE A 14 0.68 17.21 -4.80
CA PHE A 14 1.73 16.46 -5.46
C PHE A 14 2.58 17.36 -6.37
N LYS A 15 3.87 17.05 -6.52
CA LYS A 15 4.77 17.70 -7.49
C LYS A 15 4.28 17.60 -8.93
N ARG A 16 3.56 16.56 -9.24
CA ARG A 16 2.98 16.27 -10.56
C ARG A 16 1.66 15.52 -10.39
N VAL A 17 0.78 15.71 -11.34
CA VAL A 17 -0.50 14.99 -11.40
C VAL A 17 -0.23 13.49 -11.45
N LEU A 18 -0.91 12.74 -10.61
CA LEU A 18 -0.95 11.29 -10.68
C LEU A 18 -2.19 10.87 -11.47
N SER A 19 -1.99 10.34 -12.67
CA SER A 19 -3.08 9.77 -13.46
C SER A 19 -3.39 8.36 -12.95
N THR A 20 -4.62 8.16 -12.50
CA THR A 20 -5.15 6.87 -12.04
C THR A 20 -6.30 6.42 -12.93
N HIS A 21 -6.76 5.20 -12.77
CA HIS A 21 -7.98 4.72 -13.42
C HIS A 21 -9.24 5.53 -12.99
N HIS A 22 -9.19 6.14 -11.80
CA HIS A 22 -10.27 6.97 -11.23
C HIS A 22 -10.14 8.46 -11.59
N GLY A 23 -9.23 8.83 -12.50
CA GLY A 23 -8.97 10.20 -12.92
C GLY A 23 -7.65 10.77 -12.39
N ASN A 24 -7.52 12.09 -12.51
CA ASN A 24 -6.33 12.82 -12.11
C ASN A 24 -6.35 13.14 -10.61
N TRP A 25 -5.31 12.70 -9.91
CA TRP A 25 -5.13 12.96 -8.49
C TRP A 25 -3.99 13.95 -8.27
N ASN A 26 -4.32 15.13 -7.72
CA ASN A 26 -3.41 16.26 -7.61
C ASN A 26 -2.99 16.58 -6.18
N VAL A 27 -3.81 16.18 -5.19
CA VAL A 27 -3.65 16.57 -3.80
C VAL A 27 -3.88 15.34 -2.91
N ARG A 28 -2.99 15.08 -1.99
CA ARG A 28 -3.19 14.13 -0.89
C ARG A 28 -3.86 14.86 0.26
N GLU A 29 -5.00 14.39 0.68
CA GLU A 29 -5.76 14.93 1.80
C GLU A 29 -5.80 13.90 2.93
N GLY A 30 -5.92 14.39 4.16
CA GLY A 30 -6.00 13.54 5.34
C GLY A 30 -6.10 14.34 6.63
N ILE A 31 -5.92 13.65 7.74
CA ILE A 31 -5.95 14.19 9.10
C ILE A 31 -4.72 13.67 9.84
N ILE A 32 -3.93 14.56 10.44
CA ILE A 32 -2.88 14.19 11.39
C ILE A 32 -3.45 14.17 12.78
N LEU A 33 -3.15 13.10 13.52
CA LEU A 33 -3.53 12.89 14.91
C LEU A 33 -2.33 13.07 15.83
N CYS A 34 -2.57 13.65 17.02
CA CYS A 34 -1.65 13.69 18.12
C CYS A 34 -2.33 13.10 19.36
N LEU A 35 -1.78 12.04 19.90
CA LEU A 35 -2.23 11.42 21.15
C LEU A 35 -1.17 11.65 22.24
N THR A 36 -1.54 12.37 23.30
CA THR A 36 -0.66 12.55 24.46
C THR A 36 -1.15 11.62 25.58
N HIS A 37 -0.35 10.61 25.88
CA HIS A 37 -0.62 9.67 26.98
C HIS A 37 -0.56 10.37 28.33
N GLU A 38 -1.24 9.85 29.36
CA GLU A 38 -1.25 10.39 30.73
C GLU A 38 0.14 10.50 31.37
N THR A 39 1.15 9.79 30.86
CA THR A 39 2.57 9.91 31.26
C THR A 39 3.31 11.03 30.55
N GLY A 40 2.66 11.75 29.63
CA GLY A 40 3.28 12.80 28.81
C GLY A 40 3.92 12.30 27.49
N GLN A 41 3.86 11.00 27.21
CA GLN A 41 4.36 10.43 25.96
C GLN A 41 3.44 10.81 24.79
N ILE A 42 4.03 11.25 23.68
CA ILE A 42 3.31 11.72 22.50
C ILE A 42 3.40 10.68 21.38
N GLY A 43 2.26 10.34 20.78
CA GLY A 43 2.16 9.53 19.61
C GLY A 43 1.49 10.25 18.44
N TRP A 44 1.98 9.99 17.23
CA TRP A 44 1.47 10.57 16.01
C TRP A 44 0.81 9.51 15.14
N GLY A 45 -0.30 9.88 14.51
CA GLY A 45 -0.99 9.04 13.54
C GLY A 45 -1.48 9.87 12.35
N GLU A 46 -1.80 9.18 11.27
CA GLU A 46 -2.36 9.79 10.07
C GLU A 46 -3.56 9.00 9.59
N ILE A 47 -4.66 9.69 9.37
CA ILE A 47 -5.84 9.19 8.66
C ILE A 47 -5.78 9.74 7.25
N ALA A 48 -5.52 8.89 6.28
CA ALA A 48 -5.34 9.29 4.88
C ALA A 48 -6.18 8.40 3.96
N PRO A 49 -7.53 8.55 3.96
CA PRO A 49 -8.43 7.67 3.25
C PRO A 49 -8.28 7.77 1.74
N ILE A 50 -8.67 6.70 1.05
CA ILE A 50 -8.81 6.63 -0.42
C ILE A 50 -10.14 5.94 -0.72
N PRO A 51 -11.26 6.69 -0.82
CA PRO A 51 -12.60 6.11 -0.94
C PRO A 51 -12.78 5.21 -2.16
N TRP A 52 -12.19 5.57 -3.29
CA TRP A 52 -12.25 4.75 -4.51
C TRP A 52 -11.43 3.44 -4.41
N PHE A 53 -10.63 3.30 -3.36
CA PHE A 53 -9.88 2.07 -3.07
C PHE A 53 -10.53 1.23 -1.96
N GLY A 54 -11.62 1.71 -1.35
CA GLY A 54 -12.42 0.95 -0.38
C GLY A 54 -12.36 1.42 1.07
N SER A 55 -11.62 2.51 1.39
CA SER A 55 -11.68 3.12 2.73
C SER A 55 -12.83 4.14 2.81
N GLU A 56 -13.06 4.67 4.01
CA GLU A 56 -13.99 5.77 4.26
C GLU A 56 -13.64 7.04 3.47
N THR A 57 -14.58 7.98 3.39
CA THR A 57 -14.33 9.34 2.88
C THR A 57 -13.64 10.21 3.93
N LEU A 58 -12.92 11.25 3.49
CA LEU A 58 -12.35 12.24 4.41
C LEU A 58 -13.41 12.91 5.28
N ALA A 59 -14.61 13.14 4.77
CA ALA A 59 -15.74 13.69 5.52
C ALA A 59 -16.17 12.76 6.66
N GLN A 60 -16.30 11.46 6.41
CA GLN A 60 -16.63 10.47 7.45
C GLN A 60 -15.53 10.41 8.53
N ALA A 61 -14.25 10.41 8.12
CA ALA A 61 -13.13 10.44 9.06
C ALA A 61 -13.13 11.73 9.90
N TRP A 62 -13.41 12.88 9.28
CA TRP A 62 -13.51 14.16 9.96
C TRP A 62 -14.65 14.19 10.98
N ASP A 63 -15.85 13.79 10.56
CA ASP A 63 -17.03 13.73 11.44
C ASP A 63 -16.78 12.79 12.63
N PHE A 64 -16.11 11.67 12.41
CA PHE A 64 -15.71 10.76 13.47
C PHE A 64 -14.78 11.46 14.47
N CYS A 65 -13.73 12.14 14.01
CA CYS A 65 -12.80 12.86 14.87
C CYS A 65 -13.50 13.97 15.69
N GLN A 66 -14.44 14.70 15.07
CA GLN A 66 -15.19 15.77 15.75
C GLN A 66 -16.13 15.27 16.84
N GLN A 67 -16.64 14.04 16.75
CA GLN A 67 -17.53 13.45 17.73
C GLN A 67 -16.78 12.93 18.98
N LEU A 68 -15.47 12.74 18.88
CA LEU A 68 -14.68 12.26 20.00
C LEU A 68 -14.44 13.38 21.03
N PRO A 69 -14.46 13.06 22.33
CA PRO A 69 -14.10 14.02 23.36
C PRO A 69 -12.59 14.33 23.30
N PRO A 70 -12.13 15.47 23.85
CA PRO A 70 -10.70 15.81 23.90
C PRO A 70 -9.84 14.78 24.67
N LYS A 71 -10.45 13.93 25.46
CA LYS A 71 -9.79 12.84 26.18
C LYS A 71 -10.45 11.51 25.84
N ILE A 72 -9.69 10.59 25.29
CA ILE A 72 -10.14 9.27 24.83
C ILE A 72 -9.39 8.15 25.56
N THR A 73 -9.94 6.95 25.52
CA THR A 73 -9.34 5.77 26.15
C THR A 73 -8.81 4.80 25.08
N ALA A 74 -7.96 3.87 25.49
CA ALA A 74 -7.55 2.77 24.63
C ALA A 74 -8.76 1.95 24.13
N THR A 75 -9.83 1.82 24.92
CA THR A 75 -11.06 1.14 24.51
C THR A 75 -11.73 1.87 23.35
N ASP A 76 -11.83 3.20 23.40
CA ASP A 76 -12.41 4.00 22.32
C ASP A 76 -11.63 3.79 21.02
N ILE A 77 -10.30 3.75 21.08
CA ILE A 77 -9.43 3.55 19.92
C ILE A 77 -9.63 2.16 19.31
N PHE A 78 -9.58 1.10 20.12
CA PHE A 78 -9.71 -0.27 19.62
C PHE A 78 -11.15 -0.69 19.31
N SER A 79 -12.14 0.17 19.54
CA SER A 79 -13.54 -0.02 19.16
C SER A 79 -13.98 0.81 17.96
N ILE A 80 -13.05 1.48 17.26
CA ILE A 80 -13.35 2.21 16.02
C ILE A 80 -13.97 1.24 14.99
N PRO A 81 -15.13 1.57 14.39
CA PRO A 81 -15.83 0.70 13.45
C PRO A 81 -14.96 0.29 12.26
N ALA A 82 -15.17 -0.93 11.75
CA ALA A 82 -14.45 -1.47 10.60
C ALA A 82 -14.74 -0.72 9.28
N GLU A 83 -15.82 0.05 9.23
CA GLU A 83 -16.21 0.94 8.13
C GLU A 83 -15.32 2.19 8.05
N LEU A 84 -14.45 2.42 9.05
CA LEU A 84 -13.48 3.51 9.12
C LEU A 84 -12.04 2.98 9.18
N PRO A 85 -11.58 2.24 8.17
CA PRO A 85 -10.31 1.54 8.23
C PRO A 85 -9.09 2.47 8.29
N ALA A 86 -9.10 3.63 7.65
CA ALA A 86 -8.01 4.60 7.79
C ALA A 86 -8.01 5.26 9.18
N CYS A 87 -9.19 5.48 9.81
CA CYS A 87 -9.27 5.90 11.21
C CYS A 87 -8.69 4.84 12.14
N GLN A 88 -9.05 3.55 11.98
CA GLN A 88 -8.46 2.47 12.78
C GLN A 88 -6.94 2.49 12.71
N PHE A 89 -6.38 2.57 11.47
CA PHE A 89 -4.94 2.62 11.29
C PHE A 89 -4.31 3.84 11.96
N GLY A 90 -4.85 5.04 11.74
CA GLY A 90 -4.30 6.28 12.27
C GLY A 90 -4.26 6.31 13.80
N PHE A 91 -5.38 5.98 14.44
CA PHE A 91 -5.48 5.98 15.91
C PHE A 91 -4.64 4.88 16.56
N GLU A 92 -4.68 3.65 16.06
CA GLU A 92 -3.90 2.56 16.62
C GLU A 92 -2.38 2.79 16.42
N SER A 93 -1.97 3.36 15.29
CA SER A 93 -0.57 3.72 15.03
C SER A 93 -0.07 4.78 16.01
N ALA A 94 -0.89 5.78 16.33
CA ALA A 94 -0.55 6.81 17.31
C ALA A 94 -0.35 6.24 18.72
N CYS A 95 -1.07 5.19 19.08
CA CYS A 95 -0.90 4.52 20.39
C CYS A 95 0.46 3.80 20.53
N VAL A 96 0.97 3.25 19.43
CA VAL A 96 2.19 2.43 19.41
C VAL A 96 3.46 3.30 19.28
N TRP A 97 3.31 4.55 18.79
CA TRP A 97 4.45 5.43 18.50
C TRP A 97 5.39 5.66 19.70
N GLY A 98 4.83 5.68 20.92
CA GLY A 98 5.62 5.87 22.12
C GLY A 98 6.63 4.74 22.42
N ASP A 99 6.39 3.54 21.90
CA ASP A 99 7.29 2.39 22.05
C ASP A 99 8.30 2.34 20.86
N ALA A 100 8.08 3.15 19.83
CA ALA A 100 8.83 3.08 18.57
C ALA A 100 10.27 3.63 18.65
N GLU A 101 10.62 4.43 19.64
CA GLU A 101 12.00 4.94 19.84
C GLU A 101 13.01 3.81 20.06
N ASN A 102 12.57 2.65 20.52
CA ASN A 102 13.40 1.48 20.75
C ASN A 102 13.35 0.43 19.64
N LEU A 103 12.53 0.66 18.58
CA LEU A 103 12.46 -0.28 17.47
C LEU A 103 13.55 0.03 16.43
N PRO A 104 14.19 -0.99 15.83
CA PRO A 104 15.17 -0.78 14.78
C PRO A 104 14.53 -0.04 13.60
N ASN A 105 15.29 0.85 12.96
CA ASN A 105 14.81 1.58 11.79
C ASN A 105 14.38 0.59 10.69
N PRO A 106 13.08 0.47 10.38
CA PRO A 106 12.59 -0.55 9.46
C PRO A 106 13.13 -0.36 8.03
N LYS A 107 13.54 0.86 7.66
CA LYS A 107 14.10 1.17 6.33
C LYS A 107 15.43 0.47 6.06
N SER A 108 16.20 0.13 7.09
CA SER A 108 17.50 -0.55 6.93
C SER A 108 17.39 -2.06 6.67
N GLN A 109 16.22 -2.65 6.83
CA GLN A 109 16.00 -4.09 6.77
C GLN A 109 15.15 -4.55 5.59
N LEU A 110 14.38 -3.65 4.96
CA LEU A 110 13.43 -4.00 3.91
C LEU A 110 13.98 -3.66 2.51
N PRO A 111 13.95 -4.61 1.57
CA PRO A 111 14.17 -4.30 0.17
C PRO A 111 12.95 -3.54 -0.40
N PHE A 112 13.20 -2.56 -1.27
CA PHE A 112 12.17 -1.76 -1.91
C PHE A 112 12.02 -2.12 -3.38
N SER A 113 10.79 -2.19 -3.88
CA SER A 113 10.51 -2.24 -5.32
C SER A 113 10.52 -0.83 -5.91
N HIS A 114 11.01 -0.71 -7.14
CA HIS A 114 11.03 0.54 -7.89
C HIS A 114 9.94 0.54 -8.96
N LEU A 115 9.11 1.60 -8.97
CA LEU A 115 8.06 1.77 -9.97
C LEU A 115 8.66 2.26 -11.29
N LEU A 116 8.48 1.48 -12.34
CA LEU A 116 8.91 1.83 -13.70
C LEU A 116 7.81 2.61 -14.44
N PRO A 117 8.17 3.47 -15.39
CA PRO A 117 7.19 4.13 -16.24
C PRO A 117 6.46 3.13 -17.13
N SER A 118 5.19 3.40 -17.45
CA SER A 118 4.43 2.62 -18.43
C SER A 118 4.95 2.85 -19.86
N GLY A 119 4.61 1.92 -20.77
CA GLY A 119 4.97 1.97 -22.20
C GLY A 119 6.46 1.77 -22.48
N GLU A 120 6.90 2.11 -23.69
CA GLU A 120 8.26 1.82 -24.20
C GLU A 120 9.40 2.52 -23.45
N THR A 121 9.11 3.61 -22.72
CA THR A 121 10.11 4.34 -21.93
C THR A 121 10.76 3.47 -20.85
N VAL A 122 10.10 2.42 -20.41
CA VAL A 122 10.65 1.43 -19.48
C VAL A 122 11.96 0.83 -19.97
N LEU A 123 12.11 0.60 -21.27
CA LEU A 123 13.30 -0.02 -21.87
C LEU A 123 14.59 0.77 -21.68
N GLN A 124 14.48 2.08 -21.42
CA GLN A 124 15.62 2.98 -21.22
C GLN A 124 15.81 3.38 -19.76
N LEU A 125 14.76 3.35 -18.93
CA LEU A 125 14.79 3.96 -17.59
C LEU A 125 15.01 2.96 -16.46
N TRP A 126 14.98 1.65 -16.70
CA TRP A 126 15.22 0.66 -15.64
C TRP A 126 16.69 0.62 -15.16
N GLN A 127 17.66 1.03 -16.00
CA GLN A 127 19.08 0.99 -15.68
C GLN A 127 19.45 1.92 -14.52
N ILE A 128 18.83 3.11 -14.46
CA ILE A 128 19.13 4.10 -13.43
C ILE A 128 18.89 3.52 -12.03
N PRO A 129 17.68 3.06 -11.68
CA PRO A 129 17.43 2.47 -10.37
C PRO A 129 18.21 1.17 -10.16
N TRP A 130 18.50 0.39 -11.19
CA TRP A 130 19.38 -0.78 -11.09
C TRP A 130 20.77 -0.42 -10.56
N HIS A 131 21.42 0.60 -11.14
CA HIS A 131 22.73 1.08 -10.69
C HIS A 131 22.68 1.70 -9.29
N GLN A 132 21.51 2.19 -8.86
CA GLN A 132 21.26 2.67 -7.50
C GLN A 132 20.96 1.55 -6.49
N GLY A 133 21.01 0.29 -6.91
CA GLY A 133 20.84 -0.86 -6.04
C GLY A 133 19.45 -1.50 -6.05
N SER A 134 18.47 -0.98 -6.80
CA SER A 134 17.16 -1.63 -6.95
C SER A 134 17.29 -2.99 -7.62
N ARG A 135 16.59 -3.98 -7.10
CA ARG A 135 16.59 -5.36 -7.63
C ARG A 135 15.21 -5.87 -8.00
N THR A 136 14.16 -5.21 -7.50
CA THR A 136 12.75 -5.51 -7.80
C THR A 136 12.12 -4.30 -8.46
N PHE A 137 11.47 -4.54 -9.58
CA PHE A 137 10.79 -3.53 -10.39
C PHE A 137 9.31 -3.83 -10.50
N LYS A 138 8.47 -2.80 -10.52
CA LYS A 138 7.04 -2.90 -10.78
C LYS A 138 6.72 -2.12 -12.05
N TRP A 139 6.11 -2.76 -13.03
CA TRP A 139 5.71 -2.17 -14.31
C TRP A 139 4.21 -2.28 -14.50
N LYS A 140 3.57 -1.15 -14.82
CA LYS A 140 2.14 -1.08 -15.07
C LYS A 140 1.80 -1.57 -16.46
N ILE A 141 0.84 -2.50 -16.55
CA ILE A 141 0.28 -3.07 -17.77
C ILE A 141 -1.22 -2.78 -17.86
N GLY A 142 -1.87 -3.15 -18.99
CA GLY A 142 -3.30 -2.89 -19.21
C GLY A 142 -3.58 -1.40 -19.52
N VAL A 143 -2.61 -0.66 -20.03
CA VAL A 143 -2.73 0.77 -20.40
C VAL A 143 -2.64 1.02 -21.92
N ALA A 144 -2.13 0.06 -22.66
CA ALA A 144 -2.05 0.06 -24.13
C ALA A 144 -2.66 -1.24 -24.68
N SER A 145 -2.60 -1.45 -26.01
CA SER A 145 -3.02 -2.73 -26.57
C SER A 145 -2.11 -3.87 -26.08
N ILE A 146 -2.68 -5.05 -25.91
CA ILE A 146 -1.93 -6.20 -25.38
C ILE A 146 -0.74 -6.55 -26.31
N GLU A 147 -0.89 -6.41 -27.62
CA GLU A 147 0.17 -6.68 -28.59
C GLU A 147 1.36 -5.73 -28.41
N GLU A 148 1.09 -4.44 -28.18
CA GLU A 148 2.13 -3.44 -27.91
C GLU A 148 2.82 -3.73 -26.57
N GLU A 149 2.07 -4.00 -25.53
CA GLU A 149 2.62 -4.28 -24.20
C GLU A 149 3.43 -5.58 -24.17
N LEU A 150 2.97 -6.65 -24.83
CA LEU A 150 3.72 -7.91 -24.94
C LEU A 150 5.02 -7.74 -25.73
N LYS A 151 5.03 -6.88 -26.77
CA LYS A 151 6.26 -6.54 -27.50
C LYS A 151 7.27 -5.84 -26.58
N VAL A 152 6.83 -4.84 -25.81
CA VAL A 152 7.67 -4.12 -24.83
C VAL A 152 8.16 -5.09 -23.75
N PHE A 153 7.28 -5.93 -23.22
CA PHE A 153 7.61 -6.94 -22.21
C PHE A 153 8.72 -7.87 -22.68
N ASN A 154 8.63 -8.42 -23.90
CA ASN A 154 9.64 -9.32 -24.43
C ASN A 154 11.01 -8.65 -24.56
N GLN A 155 11.06 -7.37 -24.94
CA GLN A 155 12.30 -6.59 -24.96
C GLN A 155 12.83 -6.30 -23.55
N LEU A 156 11.93 -5.97 -22.61
CA LEU A 156 12.28 -5.68 -21.22
C LEU A 156 12.91 -6.89 -20.53
N ILE A 157 12.30 -8.07 -20.63
CA ILE A 157 12.83 -9.29 -19.99
C ILE A 157 14.17 -9.74 -20.59
N GLN A 158 14.44 -9.43 -21.87
CA GLN A 158 15.74 -9.70 -22.50
C GLN A 158 16.82 -8.71 -22.04
N SER A 159 16.44 -7.49 -21.69
CA SER A 159 17.38 -6.43 -21.25
C SER A 159 17.66 -6.44 -19.77
N LEU A 160 16.72 -6.89 -18.94
CA LEU A 160 16.88 -6.97 -17.48
C LEU A 160 17.89 -8.06 -17.08
N PRO A 161 18.76 -7.79 -16.09
CA PRO A 161 19.61 -8.82 -15.52
C PRO A 161 18.81 -10.00 -14.96
N THR A 162 19.35 -11.21 -15.08
CA THR A 162 18.68 -12.45 -14.63
C THR A 162 18.40 -12.49 -13.12
N SER A 163 19.08 -11.67 -12.33
CA SER A 163 18.87 -11.50 -10.89
C SER A 163 17.82 -10.43 -10.55
N ALA A 164 17.28 -9.72 -11.56
CA ALA A 164 16.18 -8.80 -11.36
C ALA A 164 14.87 -9.56 -11.12
N LYS A 165 13.97 -8.93 -10.33
CA LYS A 165 12.58 -9.37 -10.17
C LYS A 165 11.67 -8.33 -10.82
N LEU A 166 10.70 -8.79 -11.61
CA LEU A 166 9.72 -7.94 -12.26
C LEU A 166 8.32 -8.29 -11.76
N ARG A 167 7.57 -7.28 -11.33
CA ARG A 167 6.15 -7.36 -10.99
C ARG A 167 5.35 -6.66 -12.07
N LEU A 168 4.29 -7.26 -12.50
CA LEU A 168 3.37 -6.69 -13.49
C LEU A 168 2.09 -6.29 -12.76
N ASP A 169 1.66 -5.04 -12.91
CA ASP A 169 0.49 -4.51 -12.23
C ASP A 169 -0.54 -4.04 -13.25
N ALA A 170 -1.67 -4.74 -13.28
CA ALA A 170 -2.76 -4.45 -14.19
C ALA A 170 -3.85 -3.55 -13.59
N ASN A 171 -3.85 -3.33 -12.28
CA ASN A 171 -4.87 -2.56 -11.55
C ASN A 171 -6.32 -2.94 -11.96
N GLY A 172 -6.60 -4.23 -12.17
CA GLY A 172 -7.91 -4.73 -12.60
C GLY A 172 -8.30 -4.39 -14.04
N GLY A 173 -7.36 -3.91 -14.86
CA GLY A 173 -7.67 -3.35 -16.18
C GLY A 173 -7.73 -4.35 -17.33
N LEU A 174 -7.45 -5.64 -17.13
CA LEU A 174 -7.46 -6.63 -18.19
C LEU A 174 -8.85 -7.29 -18.36
N THR A 175 -9.13 -7.72 -19.58
CA THR A 175 -10.18 -8.73 -19.82
C THR A 175 -9.69 -10.12 -19.39
N PRO A 176 -10.59 -11.10 -19.14
CA PRO A 176 -10.17 -12.47 -18.85
C PRO A 176 -9.24 -13.06 -19.94
N GLU A 177 -9.50 -12.78 -21.22
CA GLU A 177 -8.70 -13.24 -22.33
C GLU A 177 -7.27 -12.66 -22.30
N GLU A 178 -7.13 -11.37 -22.03
CA GLU A 178 -5.84 -10.70 -21.88
C GLU A 178 -5.10 -11.20 -20.64
N ALA A 179 -5.80 -11.40 -19.52
CA ALA A 179 -5.21 -11.97 -18.31
C ALA A 179 -4.62 -13.37 -18.58
N HIS A 180 -5.35 -14.24 -19.30
CA HIS A 180 -4.84 -15.54 -19.73
C HIS A 180 -3.64 -15.43 -20.66
N GLN A 181 -3.59 -14.42 -21.55
CA GLN A 181 -2.42 -14.19 -22.41
C GLN A 181 -1.20 -13.77 -21.61
N TRP A 182 -1.36 -12.82 -20.65
CA TRP A 182 -0.30 -12.40 -19.75
C TRP A 182 0.21 -13.57 -18.90
N LEU A 183 -0.67 -14.35 -18.29
CA LEU A 183 -0.30 -15.51 -17.46
C LEU A 183 0.50 -16.54 -18.25
N ARG A 184 0.10 -16.85 -19.49
CA ARG A 184 0.85 -17.79 -20.37
C ARG A 184 2.25 -17.29 -20.72
N VAL A 185 2.39 -16.00 -21.02
CA VAL A 185 3.69 -15.42 -21.41
C VAL A 185 4.62 -15.31 -20.20
N THR A 186 4.09 -14.94 -19.05
CA THR A 186 4.86 -14.78 -17.79
C THR A 186 5.22 -16.09 -17.14
N ASP A 187 4.45 -17.16 -17.33
CA ASP A 187 4.70 -18.48 -16.75
C ASP A 187 6.07 -19.06 -17.11
N SER A 188 6.60 -18.68 -18.27
CA SER A 188 7.95 -19.07 -18.73
C SER A 188 9.05 -18.05 -18.34
N ALA A 189 8.68 -16.86 -17.91
CA ALA A 189 9.59 -15.76 -17.65
C ALA A 189 10.07 -15.74 -16.18
N LYS A 190 11.17 -16.45 -15.90
CA LYS A 190 11.71 -16.67 -14.55
C LYS A 190 11.95 -15.42 -13.70
N ILE A 191 12.09 -14.22 -14.33
CA ILE A 191 12.29 -12.96 -13.63
C ILE A 191 10.98 -12.33 -13.14
N VAL A 192 9.82 -12.80 -13.65
CA VAL A 192 8.52 -12.29 -13.21
C VAL A 192 8.21 -12.90 -11.84
N GLU A 193 7.98 -12.03 -10.86
CA GLU A 193 7.71 -12.44 -9.49
C GLU A 193 6.22 -12.74 -9.28
N PHE A 194 5.35 -11.94 -9.88
CA PHE A 194 3.89 -12.14 -9.88
C PHE A 194 3.18 -11.18 -10.86
N LEU A 195 1.92 -11.50 -11.17
CA LEU A 195 0.95 -10.65 -11.84
C LEU A 195 -0.01 -10.09 -10.80
N GLU A 196 -0.05 -8.74 -10.63
CA GLU A 196 -0.86 -8.06 -9.63
C GLU A 196 -2.20 -7.63 -10.24
N GLN A 197 -3.28 -7.97 -9.55
CA GLN A 197 -4.68 -7.62 -9.85
C GLN A 197 -5.00 -7.63 -11.34
N PRO A 198 -4.97 -8.80 -11.99
CA PRO A 198 -5.25 -8.86 -13.44
C PRO A 198 -6.67 -8.42 -13.80
N LEU A 199 -7.66 -8.80 -13.00
CA LEU A 199 -9.07 -8.53 -13.23
C LEU A 199 -9.66 -7.66 -12.11
N PRO A 200 -10.78 -6.96 -12.35
CA PRO A 200 -11.45 -6.20 -11.32
C PRO A 200 -11.94 -7.10 -10.16
N PRO A 201 -12.11 -6.55 -8.94
CA PRO A 201 -12.47 -7.32 -7.73
C PRO A 201 -13.72 -8.20 -7.88
N GLU A 202 -14.69 -7.77 -8.68
CA GLU A 202 -15.93 -8.49 -8.96
C GLU A 202 -15.69 -9.84 -9.67
N GLN A 203 -14.53 -9.98 -10.33
CA GLN A 203 -14.12 -11.20 -11.01
C GLN A 203 -13.16 -12.06 -10.15
N PHE A 204 -13.30 -11.99 -8.84
CA PHE A 204 -12.45 -12.74 -7.90
C PHE A 204 -12.43 -14.25 -8.19
N ASP A 205 -13.59 -14.87 -8.47
CA ASP A 205 -13.67 -16.31 -8.71
C ASP A 205 -12.90 -16.73 -9.98
N THR A 206 -12.88 -15.87 -11.01
CA THR A 206 -12.06 -16.09 -12.21
C THR A 206 -10.57 -16.01 -11.87
N MET A 207 -10.14 -15.03 -11.05
CA MET A 207 -8.74 -14.94 -10.60
C MET A 207 -8.35 -16.12 -9.71
N LEU A 208 -9.27 -16.61 -8.87
CA LEU A 208 -9.04 -17.79 -8.05
C LEU A 208 -8.84 -19.05 -8.92
N GLU A 209 -9.65 -19.22 -9.96
CA GLU A 209 -9.49 -20.31 -10.93
C GLU A 209 -8.14 -20.18 -11.67
N MET A 210 -7.81 -18.99 -12.19
CA MET A 210 -6.53 -18.71 -12.86
C MET A 210 -5.34 -19.05 -11.98
N SER A 211 -5.41 -18.75 -10.67
CA SER A 211 -4.31 -19.00 -9.73
C SER A 211 -3.98 -20.50 -9.57
N THR A 212 -4.89 -21.38 -9.95
CA THR A 212 -4.68 -22.85 -9.94
C THR A 212 -4.19 -23.39 -11.28
N GLN A 213 -4.35 -22.62 -12.36
CA GLN A 213 -4.02 -23.07 -13.73
C GLN A 213 -2.61 -22.70 -14.16
N TYR A 214 -2.01 -21.68 -13.55
CA TYR A 214 -0.69 -21.15 -13.92
C TYR A 214 0.30 -21.22 -12.77
N SER A 215 1.60 -21.37 -13.07
CA SER A 215 2.66 -21.42 -12.04
C SER A 215 3.04 -20.04 -11.55
N ILE A 216 2.85 -18.98 -12.38
CA ILE A 216 3.10 -17.61 -11.97
C ILE A 216 2.10 -17.18 -10.91
N PRO A 217 2.56 -16.69 -9.74
CA PRO A 217 1.64 -16.23 -8.69
C PRO A 217 0.81 -15.02 -9.15
N ILE A 218 -0.46 -15.00 -8.73
CA ILE A 218 -1.31 -13.81 -8.82
C ILE A 218 -1.31 -13.12 -7.44
N ALA A 219 -1.21 -11.79 -7.45
CA ALA A 219 -1.33 -10.96 -6.25
C ALA A 219 -2.64 -10.16 -6.30
N LEU A 220 -3.39 -10.14 -5.19
CA LEU A 220 -4.58 -9.30 -5.03
C LEU A 220 -4.19 -7.96 -4.42
N ASP A 221 -4.66 -6.85 -4.98
CA ASP A 221 -4.51 -5.48 -4.49
C ASP A 221 -5.89 -4.85 -4.23
N GLU A 222 -6.61 -4.45 -5.25
CA GLU A 222 -7.95 -3.86 -5.14
C GLU A 222 -8.99 -4.81 -4.51
N SER A 223 -8.80 -6.10 -4.65
CA SER A 223 -9.66 -7.13 -4.04
C SER A 223 -9.47 -7.29 -2.53
N VAL A 224 -8.41 -6.71 -1.95
CA VAL A 224 -8.04 -6.85 -0.53
C VAL A 224 -7.71 -5.49 0.11
N ALA A 225 -8.38 -4.45 -0.35
CA ALA A 225 -8.16 -3.07 0.08
C ALA A 225 -8.36 -2.88 1.59
N THR A 226 -9.27 -3.65 2.20
CA THR A 226 -9.56 -3.63 3.64
C THR A 226 -9.36 -5.01 4.26
N LEU A 227 -9.17 -5.05 5.60
CA LEU A 227 -9.06 -6.32 6.34
C LEU A 227 -10.29 -7.21 6.18
N ASN A 228 -11.50 -6.63 6.09
CA ASN A 228 -12.70 -7.41 5.85
C ASN A 228 -12.65 -8.13 4.51
N GLN A 229 -12.23 -7.43 3.45
CA GLN A 229 -12.05 -8.02 2.12
C GLN A 229 -10.93 -9.05 2.08
N LEU A 230 -9.81 -8.79 2.77
CA LEU A 230 -8.69 -9.73 2.87
C LEU A 230 -9.14 -11.03 3.52
N GLU A 231 -9.87 -10.95 4.65
CA GLU A 231 -10.40 -12.12 5.36
C GLU A 231 -11.43 -12.87 4.50
N ASP A 232 -12.33 -12.16 3.78
CA ASP A 232 -13.29 -12.77 2.85
C ASP A 232 -12.57 -13.52 1.73
N CYS A 233 -11.59 -12.92 1.07
CA CYS A 233 -10.80 -13.59 0.03
C CYS A 233 -10.10 -14.85 0.57
N TYR A 234 -9.55 -14.79 1.79
CA TYR A 234 -8.93 -15.93 2.43
C TYR A 234 -9.95 -17.06 2.71
N GLN A 235 -11.13 -16.72 3.24
CA GLN A 235 -12.22 -17.68 3.52
C GLN A 235 -12.75 -18.31 2.23
N ARG A 236 -12.78 -17.55 1.13
CA ARG A 236 -13.15 -18.04 -0.21
C ARG A 236 -12.07 -18.89 -0.88
N GLY A 237 -10.94 -19.12 -0.21
CA GLY A 237 -9.90 -20.04 -0.65
C GLY A 237 -8.68 -19.42 -1.31
N TRP A 238 -8.55 -18.08 -1.35
CA TRP A 238 -7.34 -17.46 -1.88
C TRP A 238 -6.10 -17.85 -1.06
N ARG A 239 -5.05 -18.29 -1.76
CA ARG A 239 -3.75 -18.67 -1.16
C ARG A 239 -2.57 -18.09 -1.93
N GLY A 240 -2.83 -17.14 -2.85
CA GLY A 240 -1.80 -16.36 -3.54
C GLY A 240 -1.26 -15.21 -2.68
N ILE A 241 -0.74 -14.17 -3.34
CA ILE A 241 -0.14 -13.01 -2.68
C ILE A 241 -1.21 -11.98 -2.35
N TYR A 242 -1.03 -11.27 -1.21
CA TYR A 242 -1.87 -10.15 -0.78
C TYR A 242 -1.04 -8.87 -0.77
N ILE A 243 -1.48 -7.84 -1.50
CA ILE A 243 -0.89 -6.50 -1.46
C ILE A 243 -1.62 -5.69 -0.40
N ILE A 244 -0.93 -5.34 0.68
CA ILE A 244 -1.54 -4.66 1.82
C ILE A 244 -1.15 -3.18 1.83
N LYS A 245 -2.14 -2.31 1.74
CA LYS A 245 -2.03 -0.87 1.89
C LYS A 245 -2.38 -0.49 3.33
N ALA A 246 -1.45 -0.74 4.27
CA ALA A 246 -1.70 -0.68 5.71
C ALA A 246 -2.45 0.58 6.17
N ALA A 247 -2.09 1.75 5.63
CA ALA A 247 -2.67 3.04 6.04
C ALA A 247 -4.17 3.21 5.72
N ILE A 248 -4.76 2.29 4.93
CA ILE A 248 -6.19 2.26 4.61
C ILE A 248 -6.82 0.88 4.81
N ALA A 249 -6.05 -0.11 5.22
CA ALA A 249 -6.55 -1.49 5.33
C ALA A 249 -7.39 -1.74 6.58
N GLY A 250 -7.18 -0.99 7.66
CA GLY A 250 -7.88 -1.15 8.93
C GLY A 250 -6.93 -1.29 10.12
N SER A 251 -7.39 -1.98 11.17
CA SER A 251 -6.69 -2.13 12.44
C SER A 251 -5.33 -2.85 12.31
N PRO A 252 -4.20 -2.20 12.63
CA PRO A 252 -2.89 -2.84 12.75
C PRO A 252 -2.88 -4.06 13.69
N LYS A 253 -3.61 -3.99 14.78
CA LYS A 253 -3.74 -5.09 15.74
C LYS A 253 -4.42 -6.30 15.12
N ARG A 254 -5.55 -6.08 14.43
CA ARG A 254 -6.30 -7.15 13.75
C ARG A 254 -5.46 -7.75 12.61
N LEU A 255 -4.75 -6.92 11.85
CA LEU A 255 -3.84 -7.40 10.80
C LEU A 255 -2.76 -8.33 11.35
N ARG A 256 -2.09 -7.94 12.45
CA ARG A 256 -1.10 -8.81 13.12
C ARG A 256 -1.71 -10.14 13.55
N GLN A 257 -2.89 -10.10 14.18
CA GLN A 257 -3.59 -11.31 14.61
C GLN A 257 -3.89 -12.22 13.43
N PHE A 258 -4.39 -11.67 12.33
CA PHE A 258 -4.70 -12.44 11.13
C PHE A 258 -3.44 -13.08 10.53
N CYS A 259 -2.35 -12.34 10.36
CA CYS A 259 -1.09 -12.86 9.84
C CYS A 259 -0.44 -13.89 10.77
N GLN A 260 -0.65 -13.80 12.09
CA GLN A 260 -0.15 -14.79 13.05
C GLN A 260 -0.96 -16.09 13.05
N GLN A 261 -2.26 -16.00 12.74
CA GLN A 261 -3.15 -17.17 12.67
C GLN A 261 -3.06 -17.91 11.35
N HIS A 262 -2.65 -17.21 10.29
CA HIS A 262 -2.65 -17.72 8.93
C HIS A 262 -1.30 -17.47 8.26
N GLU A 263 -0.69 -18.50 7.71
CA GLU A 263 0.51 -18.36 6.87
C GLU A 263 0.09 -17.80 5.50
N ILE A 264 0.15 -16.47 5.36
CA ILE A 264 -0.17 -15.76 4.12
C ILE A 264 1.07 -15.07 3.55
N ASP A 265 1.15 -15.00 2.22
CA ASP A 265 2.20 -14.29 1.51
C ASP A 265 1.79 -12.84 1.29
N VAL A 266 2.39 -11.91 2.05
CA VAL A 266 2.02 -10.51 2.03
C VAL A 266 3.13 -9.61 1.51
N VAL A 267 2.73 -8.59 0.76
CA VAL A 267 3.57 -7.50 0.28
C VAL A 267 2.92 -6.18 0.69
N PHE A 268 3.62 -5.38 1.47
CA PHE A 268 3.12 -4.06 1.85
C PHE A 268 3.42 -3.02 0.77
N SER A 269 2.46 -2.12 0.55
CA SER A 269 2.57 -1.05 -0.44
C SER A 269 2.08 0.29 0.12
N SER A 270 2.65 1.39 -0.41
CA SER A 270 2.29 2.77 -0.05
C SER A 270 0.96 3.19 -0.69
N VAL A 271 0.28 4.11 0.00
CA VAL A 271 -0.87 4.87 -0.50
C VAL A 271 -0.54 6.36 -0.67
N LEU A 272 0.74 6.70 -0.83
CA LEU A 272 1.22 8.08 -0.87
C LEU A 272 0.90 8.85 0.43
N GLU A 273 0.94 8.16 1.53
CA GLU A 273 0.84 8.69 2.89
C GLU A 273 2.04 9.60 3.24
N SER A 274 1.89 10.42 4.30
CA SER A 274 3.01 11.19 4.86
C SER A 274 4.02 10.27 5.59
N ALA A 275 5.14 10.83 6.03
CA ALA A 275 6.14 10.09 6.81
C ALA A 275 5.56 9.45 8.08
N ILE A 276 4.49 10.02 8.65
CA ILE A 276 3.85 9.52 9.88
C ILE A 276 3.23 8.14 9.64
N ALA A 277 2.27 8.03 8.73
CA ALA A 277 1.66 6.75 8.42
C ALA A 277 2.66 5.79 7.79
N ARG A 278 3.56 6.31 6.94
CA ARG A 278 4.60 5.51 6.30
C ARG A 278 5.51 4.81 7.29
N GLN A 279 5.90 5.47 8.37
CA GLN A 279 6.73 4.86 9.40
C GLN A 279 6.02 3.67 10.05
N SER A 280 4.75 3.84 10.44
CA SER A 280 3.94 2.78 11.04
C SER A 280 3.66 1.64 10.04
N ALA A 281 3.40 1.97 8.76
CA ALA A 281 3.23 0.97 7.72
C ALA A 281 4.51 0.17 7.44
N LEU A 282 5.68 0.81 7.47
CA LEU A 282 6.97 0.14 7.33
C LEU A 282 7.32 -0.75 8.53
N GLN A 283 6.90 -0.37 9.75
CA GLN A 283 7.03 -1.24 10.92
C GLN A 283 6.20 -2.52 10.75
N LEU A 284 4.93 -2.39 10.36
CA LEU A 284 4.09 -3.54 10.04
C LEU A 284 4.68 -4.40 8.92
N ALA A 285 5.24 -3.75 7.89
CA ALA A 285 5.91 -4.47 6.81
C ALA A 285 7.13 -5.26 7.30
N ALA A 286 7.95 -4.69 8.19
CA ALA A 286 9.10 -5.38 8.76
C ALA A 286 8.72 -6.58 9.64
N GLU A 287 7.56 -6.49 10.30
CA GLU A 287 7.03 -7.56 11.16
C GLU A 287 6.37 -8.69 10.36
N LEU A 288 5.67 -8.36 9.28
CA LEU A 288 4.67 -9.25 8.67
C LEU A 288 4.95 -9.62 7.21
N SER A 289 5.81 -8.86 6.48
CA SER A 289 6.12 -9.18 5.08
C SER A 289 6.88 -10.48 4.95
N ASN A 290 6.67 -11.16 3.83
CA ASN A 290 7.58 -12.22 3.40
C ASN A 290 9.00 -11.62 3.19
N PRO A 291 10.04 -12.09 3.91
CA PRO A 291 11.38 -11.50 3.87
C PRO A 291 12.04 -11.59 2.49
N ASN A 292 11.55 -12.46 1.61
CA ASN A 292 12.06 -12.62 0.24
C ASN A 292 11.40 -11.66 -0.77
N ARG A 293 10.45 -10.82 -0.32
CA ARG A 293 9.72 -9.88 -1.17
C ARG A 293 10.05 -8.44 -0.83
N ALA A 294 10.32 -7.66 -1.88
CA ALA A 294 10.47 -6.21 -1.75
C ALA A 294 9.11 -5.55 -1.43
N VAL A 295 9.14 -4.51 -0.60
CA VAL A 295 7.94 -3.72 -0.28
C VAL A 295 7.73 -2.58 -1.28
N GLY A 296 6.48 -2.18 -1.49
CA GLY A 296 6.06 -1.19 -2.48
C GLY A 296 6.12 0.27 -1.98
N PHE A 297 7.20 0.67 -1.30
CA PHE A 297 7.34 2.02 -0.75
C PHE A 297 8.38 2.88 -1.50
N GLY A 298 8.74 2.55 -2.73
CA GLY A 298 9.71 3.28 -3.56
C GLY A 298 9.22 4.62 -4.11
N VAL A 299 8.37 5.35 -3.39
CA VAL A 299 7.61 6.53 -3.87
C VAL A 299 7.92 7.83 -3.13
N ASN A 300 9.15 8.05 -2.66
CA ASN A 300 9.55 9.15 -1.75
C ASN A 300 9.56 10.57 -2.34
N HIS A 301 9.18 10.79 -3.57
CA HIS A 301 9.44 12.06 -4.29
C HIS A 301 8.17 12.75 -4.81
N TRP A 302 7.02 12.39 -4.24
CA TRP A 302 5.74 12.93 -4.71
C TRP A 302 5.41 14.32 -4.17
N PHE A 303 5.98 14.75 -3.04
CA PHE A 303 5.69 16.03 -2.40
C PHE A 303 6.82 17.05 -2.59
N ASN A 304 6.46 18.34 -2.66
CA ASN A 304 7.41 19.43 -2.86
C ASN A 304 8.24 19.72 -1.61
N GLU A 305 7.60 19.71 -0.46
CA GLU A 305 8.19 19.97 0.84
C GLU A 305 8.53 18.66 1.54
N ASP A 306 9.64 18.61 2.27
CA ASP A 306 9.96 17.46 3.10
C ASP A 306 8.95 17.33 4.26
N ASP A 307 8.80 16.10 4.74
CA ASP A 307 7.75 15.78 5.70
C ASP A 307 7.94 16.47 7.06
N GLU A 308 9.18 16.68 7.51
CA GLU A 308 9.48 17.31 8.81
C GLU A 308 9.11 18.78 8.82
N THR A 309 9.54 19.53 7.79
CA THR A 309 9.21 20.96 7.62
C THR A 309 7.71 21.14 7.48
N TRP A 310 7.07 20.33 6.64
CA TRP A 310 5.62 20.36 6.45
C TRP A 310 4.85 20.11 7.75
N LEU A 311 5.23 19.10 8.53
CA LEU A 311 4.57 18.79 9.79
C LEU A 311 4.71 19.91 10.82
N LYS A 312 5.89 20.52 10.91
CA LYS A 312 6.13 21.70 11.76
C LYS A 312 5.22 22.86 11.36
N HIS A 313 5.06 23.13 10.07
CA HIS A 313 4.14 24.16 9.59
C HIS A 313 2.70 23.83 9.93
N LEU A 314 2.26 22.60 9.72
CA LEU A 314 0.89 22.16 10.03
C LEU A 314 0.57 22.30 11.52
N TRP A 315 1.53 22.01 12.41
CA TRP A 315 1.26 21.94 13.85
C TRP A 315 1.51 23.25 14.61
N ASN A 316 2.46 24.07 14.14
CA ASN A 316 2.88 25.30 14.83
C ASN A 316 2.23 26.58 14.28
N ASN A 317 1.55 26.55 13.13
CA ASN A 317 0.87 27.71 12.55
C ASN A 317 -0.57 27.82 13.09
N LEU A 318 -0.69 28.20 14.36
CA LEU A 318 -1.92 28.73 14.98
C LEU A 318 -1.63 30.05 15.65
#